data_3a1238f5508db915257ecbb4116a04df
#
_entry.id   3a1238f5508db915257ecbb4116a04df
#
_cell.length_a   1.000
_cell.length_b   1.000
_cell.length_c   1.000
_cell.angle_alpha   90.00
_cell.angle_beta   90.00
_cell.angle_gamma   90.00
#
_symmetry.space_group_name_H-M   'P 1'
#
loop_
_entity.id
_entity.type
_entity.pdbx_description
1 polymer ?
#
loop_
_entity_poly.entity_id
_entity_poly.type
_entity_poly.pdbx_seq_one_letter_code
_entity_poly.pdbx_strand_id
1 'polypeptide(L)'
;VSQMNRRRALQLLAALGTTGFVAGCGSDSDAEPTADRSPVKIGLITPQAGGFKSIGDDITNGFQLFLDLHDQRLGGHPVELLTADEGDTAKTGKAAVEGLLKQGVLALTGVVNSAVMVGIRDTVEQARVPLIGSNASPSSLQSVFYIWRTSYVLDEAGRALGRYLRDQLPTNGRIAIIMPENVGSPDVVRGFRQEFGANDPRIRDEVTYTNATSNPGKTTYSSDITKALAKNPTAVFCFFAGAAAVEFIKQLREKFAGPIYAPGFLTEGTVLENLKDNALGIQTALNYSADLNNTSNRVFASAYRKKYQVTPTTYAMASYDAAQVLDQAIQLTGGKPSPQQVNLALGKIGQIDSPRGIWQFNQPRTPQQKWYLREVQRDGQVMSNVLINELATLG
;
A
#
# COMPACT_ATOMS: atom_id res chain seq x y z
N VAL A 1 13.93 -10.62 -48.08
CA VAL A 1 14.85 -9.54 -47.73
C VAL A 1 14.95 -9.56 -46.21
N SER A 2 16.10 -10.11 -45.74
CA SER A 2 16.38 -10.33 -44.33
C SER A 2 16.69 -9.00 -43.65
N GLN A 3 15.96 -8.63 -42.60
CA GLN A 3 16.25 -7.45 -41.77
C GLN A 3 17.48 -7.74 -40.90
N MET A 4 18.55 -7.01 -41.13
CA MET A 4 19.77 -7.04 -40.32
C MET A 4 19.56 -6.30 -39.01
N ASN A 5 19.77 -7.00 -37.88
CA ASN A 5 19.58 -6.51 -36.52
C ASN A 5 20.67 -5.51 -36.14
N ARG A 6 20.29 -4.36 -35.56
CA ARG A 6 21.18 -3.21 -35.20
C ARG A 6 22.42 -3.60 -34.38
N ARG A 7 22.38 -4.70 -33.63
CA ARG A 7 23.53 -5.22 -32.88
C ARG A 7 24.67 -5.78 -33.75
N ARG A 8 24.36 -6.29 -34.94
CA ARG A 8 25.37 -6.82 -35.91
C ARG A 8 26.06 -5.71 -36.69
N ALA A 9 25.41 -4.58 -36.89
CA ALA A 9 26.01 -3.42 -37.57
C ALA A 9 27.12 -2.75 -36.73
N LEU A 10 27.00 -2.75 -35.42
CA LEU A 10 28.03 -2.18 -34.53
C LEU A 10 29.27 -3.07 -34.36
N GLN A 11 29.14 -4.38 -34.56
CA GLN A 11 30.27 -5.32 -34.49
C GLN A 11 31.15 -5.32 -35.74
N LEU A 12 30.66 -4.89 -36.88
CA LEU A 12 31.40 -4.81 -38.14
C LEU A 12 32.24 -3.52 -38.32
N LEU A 13 31.97 -2.49 -37.52
CA LEU A 13 32.75 -1.24 -37.52
C LEU A 13 34.02 -1.28 -36.66
N ALA A 14 34.17 -2.29 -35.83
CA ALA A 14 35.34 -2.47 -34.94
C ALA A 14 36.51 -3.26 -35.57
N ALA A 15 36.37 -3.74 -36.83
CA ALA A 15 37.34 -4.66 -37.45
C ALA A 15 38.28 -4.03 -38.53
N LEU A 16 38.20 -2.72 -38.73
CA LEU A 16 39.06 -2.04 -39.75
C LEU A 16 39.84 -0.86 -39.12
N GLY A 17 40.95 -1.19 -38.47
CA GLY A 17 41.83 -0.15 -37.98
C GLY A 17 42.99 -0.66 -37.11
N THR A 18 43.85 -1.49 -37.71
CA THR A 18 45.15 -1.76 -37.10
C THR A 18 46.25 -1.61 -38.12
N THR A 19 47.01 -0.53 -38.06
CA THR A 19 48.48 -0.50 -38.26
C THR A 19 49.03 0.85 -37.84
N GLY A 20 49.95 0.84 -36.88
CA GLY A 20 50.73 2.04 -36.49
C GLY A 20 51.33 1.90 -35.10
N PHE A 21 52.54 1.37 -35.05
CA PHE A 21 53.43 1.39 -33.89
C PHE A 21 53.66 2.79 -33.37
N VAL A 22 53.62 3.02 -32.03
CA VAL A 22 54.68 3.72 -31.24
C VAL A 22 54.54 3.31 -29.78
N ALA A 23 55.64 2.86 -29.20
CA ALA A 23 55.79 2.61 -27.78
C ALA A 23 55.78 3.95 -27.01
N GLY A 24 54.97 4.01 -25.99
CA GLY A 24 54.91 5.07 -25.00
C GLY A 24 54.40 4.51 -23.69
N CYS A 25 55.28 4.26 -22.72
CA CYS A 25 54.91 3.97 -21.34
C CYS A 25 54.21 5.20 -20.74
N GLY A 26 52.96 5.03 -20.37
CA GLY A 26 52.20 5.95 -19.58
C GLY A 26 50.99 5.16 -19.07
N SER A 27 51.14 4.53 -17.91
CA SER A 27 50.07 3.89 -17.18
C SER A 27 49.27 4.95 -16.44
N ASP A 28 48.32 5.57 -17.14
CA ASP A 28 47.14 6.16 -16.49
C ASP A 28 45.95 5.34 -16.93
N SER A 29 45.67 4.30 -16.17
CA SER A 29 44.36 3.64 -16.18
C SER A 29 43.39 4.65 -15.58
N ASP A 30 42.73 5.46 -16.41
CA ASP A 30 41.45 6.06 -16.05
C ASP A 30 40.45 4.94 -15.80
N ALA A 31 40.58 4.28 -14.64
CA ALA A 31 39.53 3.50 -14.07
C ALA A 31 38.43 4.51 -13.73
N GLU A 32 37.33 4.50 -14.51
CA GLU A 32 36.10 5.14 -14.05
C GLU A 32 35.95 4.81 -12.56
N PRO A 33 35.70 5.79 -11.69
CA PRO A 33 35.52 5.53 -10.28
C PRO A 33 34.39 4.53 -10.17
N THR A 34 34.71 3.29 -9.78
CA THR A 34 33.71 2.27 -9.49
C THR A 34 32.82 2.83 -8.39
N ALA A 35 31.58 3.18 -8.76
CA ALA A 35 30.60 3.72 -7.81
C ALA A 35 30.61 2.83 -6.56
N ASP A 36 30.77 3.42 -5.38
CA ASP A 36 30.70 2.69 -4.11
C ASP A 36 29.34 2.02 -3.99
N ARG A 37 29.32 0.68 -4.13
CA ARG A 37 28.13 -0.16 -4.03
C ARG A 37 28.13 -0.94 -2.73
N SER A 38 28.62 -0.34 -1.65
CA SER A 38 28.52 -0.92 -0.31
C SER A 38 27.06 -1.23 0.06
N PRO A 39 26.79 -2.25 0.89
CA PRO A 39 25.45 -2.58 1.31
C PRO A 39 24.72 -1.41 1.98
N VAL A 40 23.42 -1.29 1.72
CA VAL A 40 22.53 -0.31 2.36
C VAL A 40 21.56 -1.01 3.30
N LYS A 41 21.31 -0.41 4.46
CA LYS A 41 20.36 -0.92 5.45
C LYS A 41 18.99 -0.29 5.25
N ILE A 42 17.95 -1.11 5.12
CA ILE A 42 16.55 -0.66 5.04
C ILE A 42 15.81 -1.21 6.25
N GLY A 43 15.13 -0.35 7.00
CA GLY A 43 14.31 -0.74 8.15
C GLY A 43 12.87 -1.01 7.73
N LEU A 44 12.38 -2.22 7.91
CA LEU A 44 10.99 -2.61 7.66
C LEU A 44 10.24 -2.77 8.99
N ILE A 45 9.18 -1.99 9.17
CA ILE A 45 8.39 -1.92 10.40
C ILE A 45 7.01 -2.48 10.11
N THR A 46 6.67 -3.62 10.69
CA THR A 46 5.38 -4.30 10.48
C THR A 46 4.92 -4.98 11.76
N PRO A 47 3.61 -5.20 11.95
CA PRO A 47 3.13 -6.03 13.07
C PRO A 47 3.53 -7.48 12.83
N GLN A 48 4.23 -8.06 13.80
CA GLN A 48 4.69 -9.46 13.76
C GLN A 48 3.78 -10.40 14.58
N ALA A 49 2.79 -9.83 15.26
CA ALA A 49 1.80 -10.54 16.06
C ALA A 49 0.44 -9.83 16.03
N GLY A 50 -0.55 -10.40 16.72
CA GLY A 50 -1.87 -9.79 16.90
C GLY A 50 -2.77 -9.80 15.65
N GLY A 51 -3.79 -8.95 15.68
CA GLY A 51 -4.86 -8.93 14.67
C GLY A 51 -4.45 -8.42 13.29
N PHE A 52 -3.30 -7.76 13.19
CA PHE A 52 -2.76 -7.22 11.94
C PHE A 52 -1.54 -7.99 11.40
N LYS A 53 -1.18 -9.13 12.04
CA LYS A 53 -0.02 -9.91 11.61
C LYS A 53 -0.06 -10.28 10.12
N SER A 54 -1.20 -10.73 9.61
CA SER A 54 -1.33 -11.11 8.20
C SER A 54 -1.07 -9.94 7.23
N ILE A 55 -1.44 -8.72 7.64
CA ILE A 55 -1.12 -7.50 6.87
C ILE A 55 0.38 -7.23 6.91
N GLY A 56 1.02 -7.42 8.06
CA GLY A 56 2.47 -7.30 8.22
C GLY A 56 3.24 -8.32 7.37
N ASP A 57 2.74 -9.56 7.31
CA ASP A 57 3.30 -10.60 6.44
C ASP A 57 3.19 -10.20 4.96
N ASP A 58 2.04 -9.69 4.51
CA ASP A 58 1.84 -9.22 3.13
C ASP A 58 2.80 -8.07 2.77
N ILE A 59 2.97 -7.10 3.66
CA ILE A 59 3.91 -5.99 3.48
C ILE A 59 5.34 -6.52 3.36
N THR A 60 5.74 -7.43 4.24
CA THR A 60 7.07 -8.07 4.21
C THR A 60 7.27 -8.82 2.89
N ASN A 61 6.28 -9.59 2.48
CA ASN A 61 6.31 -10.38 1.25
C ASN A 61 6.40 -9.50 0.00
N GLY A 62 5.69 -8.37 -0.03
CA GLY A 62 5.73 -7.44 -1.16
C GLY A 62 7.11 -6.81 -1.36
N PHE A 63 7.72 -6.33 -0.26
CA PHE A 63 9.08 -5.76 -0.29
C PHE A 63 10.12 -6.81 -0.70
N GLN A 64 10.05 -7.98 -0.07
CA GLN A 64 10.96 -9.09 -0.36
C GLN A 64 10.84 -9.59 -1.80
N LEU A 65 9.61 -9.62 -2.36
CA LEU A 65 9.44 -10.00 -3.76
C LEU A 65 10.15 -9.04 -4.71
N PHE A 66 10.10 -7.73 -4.43
CA PHE A 66 10.86 -6.77 -5.22
C PHE A 66 12.36 -7.08 -5.18
N LEU A 67 12.91 -7.29 -3.99
CA LEU A 67 14.32 -7.61 -3.82
C LEU A 67 14.71 -8.90 -4.56
N ASP A 68 13.87 -9.93 -4.49
CA ASP A 68 14.14 -11.20 -5.19
C ASP A 68 14.18 -11.05 -6.72
N LEU A 69 13.36 -10.17 -7.26
CA LEU A 69 13.31 -9.89 -8.70
C LEU A 69 14.43 -8.92 -9.16
N HIS A 70 15.17 -8.33 -8.21
CA HIS A 70 16.21 -7.32 -8.47
C HIS A 70 17.54 -7.67 -7.78
N ASP A 71 17.90 -8.98 -7.75
CA ASP A 71 19.18 -9.49 -7.25
C ASP A 71 19.53 -9.04 -5.82
N GLN A 72 18.54 -8.87 -4.95
CA GLN A 72 18.66 -8.37 -3.58
C GLN A 72 19.31 -6.97 -3.51
N ARG A 73 18.98 -6.09 -4.48
CA ARG A 73 19.60 -4.77 -4.61
C ARG A 73 18.55 -3.66 -4.71
N LEU A 74 18.98 -2.47 -4.26
CA LEU A 74 18.26 -1.20 -4.50
C LEU A 74 19.29 -0.16 -5.00
N GLY A 75 19.00 0.46 -6.15
CA GLY A 75 19.92 1.41 -6.79
C GLY A 75 21.29 0.81 -7.10
N GLY A 76 21.37 -0.50 -7.28
CA GLY A 76 22.60 -1.27 -7.47
C GLY A 76 23.34 -1.63 -6.19
N HIS A 77 22.91 -1.20 -4.99
CA HIS A 77 23.49 -1.55 -3.69
C HIS A 77 22.86 -2.84 -3.14
N PRO A 78 23.64 -3.80 -2.62
CA PRO A 78 23.09 -4.91 -1.86
C PRO A 78 22.26 -4.40 -0.67
N VAL A 79 21.16 -5.07 -0.34
CA VAL A 79 20.27 -4.66 0.75
C VAL A 79 20.44 -5.55 1.96
N GLU A 80 20.63 -4.92 3.11
CA GLU A 80 20.45 -5.53 4.43
C GLU A 80 19.07 -5.08 4.96
N LEU A 81 18.08 -5.98 4.90
CA LEU A 81 16.73 -5.70 5.37
C LEU A 81 16.63 -5.99 6.86
N LEU A 82 16.45 -4.94 7.66
CA LEU A 82 16.28 -5.01 9.12
C LEU A 82 14.79 -4.91 9.46
N THR A 83 14.25 -5.88 10.17
CA THR A 83 12.82 -5.90 10.53
C THR A 83 12.61 -5.52 11.99
N ALA A 84 11.51 -4.83 12.27
CA ALA A 84 11.09 -4.51 13.62
C ALA A 84 9.57 -4.66 13.76
N ASP A 85 9.14 -5.15 14.93
CA ASP A 85 7.72 -5.24 15.26
C ASP A 85 7.17 -3.85 15.65
N GLU A 86 6.17 -3.36 14.94
CA GLU A 86 5.53 -2.08 15.27
C GLU A 86 4.68 -2.16 16.55
N GLY A 87 4.23 -3.37 16.91
CA GLY A 87 3.29 -3.59 18.00
C GLY A 87 1.94 -2.90 17.75
N ASP A 88 1.17 -2.72 18.83
CA ASP A 88 -0.21 -2.21 18.75
C ASP A 88 -0.34 -0.73 19.17
N THR A 89 0.72 -0.08 19.62
CA THR A 89 0.67 1.26 20.19
C THR A 89 1.72 2.21 19.62
N ALA A 90 1.45 3.51 19.68
CA ALA A 90 2.43 4.54 19.34
C ALA A 90 3.77 4.38 20.11
N LYS A 91 3.74 3.92 21.36
CA LYS A 91 4.94 3.69 22.17
C LYS A 91 5.79 2.55 21.64
N THR A 92 5.17 1.42 21.28
CA THR A 92 5.88 0.26 20.71
C THR A 92 6.47 0.59 19.36
N GLY A 93 5.69 1.22 18.47
CA GLY A 93 6.17 1.64 17.16
C GLY A 93 7.31 2.66 17.24
N LYS A 94 7.25 3.61 18.19
CA LYS A 94 8.36 4.54 18.43
C LYS A 94 9.64 3.82 18.81
N ALA A 95 9.56 2.86 19.73
CA ALA A 95 10.72 2.07 20.15
C ALA A 95 11.32 1.26 18.97
N ALA A 96 10.46 0.69 18.09
CA ALA A 96 10.88 -0.01 16.87
C ALA A 96 11.66 0.91 15.92
N VAL A 97 11.13 2.11 15.66
CA VAL A 97 11.79 3.14 14.83
C VAL A 97 13.13 3.54 15.42
N GLU A 98 13.18 3.88 16.71
CA GLU A 98 14.42 4.29 17.40
C GLU A 98 15.48 3.18 17.35
N GLY A 99 15.05 1.92 17.48
CA GLY A 99 15.93 0.75 17.36
C GLY A 99 16.57 0.62 15.99
N LEU A 100 15.79 0.83 14.92
CA LEU A 100 16.30 0.79 13.53
C LEU A 100 17.19 2.00 13.22
N LEU A 101 16.82 3.19 13.68
CA LEU A 101 17.63 4.40 13.49
C LEU A 101 19.02 4.27 14.12
N LYS A 102 19.13 3.65 15.29
CA LYS A 102 20.43 3.35 15.96
C LYS A 102 21.30 2.40 15.15
N GLN A 103 20.71 1.58 14.29
CA GLN A 103 21.44 0.67 13.40
C GLN A 103 21.90 1.33 12.10
N GLY A 104 21.62 2.63 11.91
CA GLY A 104 22.08 3.42 10.77
C GLY A 104 21.37 3.07 9.46
N VAL A 105 20.06 2.86 9.51
CA VAL A 105 19.25 2.59 8.30
C VAL A 105 19.26 3.81 7.35
N LEU A 106 19.33 3.54 6.06
CA LEU A 106 19.26 4.53 4.99
C LEU A 106 17.83 5.07 4.80
N ALA A 107 16.86 4.17 4.96
CA ALA A 107 15.43 4.48 4.87
C ALA A 107 14.62 3.52 5.75
N LEU A 108 13.40 3.91 6.07
CA LEU A 108 12.39 3.12 6.77
C LEU A 108 11.22 2.86 5.81
N THR A 109 10.50 1.73 6.01
CA THR A 109 9.28 1.41 5.27
C THR A 109 8.31 0.60 6.12
N GLY A 110 7.06 0.45 5.66
CA GLY A 110 6.04 -0.35 6.32
C GLY A 110 4.97 0.50 7.01
N VAL A 111 4.70 0.16 8.25
CA VAL A 111 3.72 0.74 9.19
C VAL A 111 2.26 0.46 8.80
N VAL A 112 1.60 -0.36 9.58
CA VAL A 112 0.21 -0.76 9.40
C VAL A 112 -0.76 0.09 10.21
N ASN A 113 -0.43 0.37 11.46
CA ASN A 113 -1.33 1.03 12.41
C ASN A 113 -1.23 2.56 12.31
N SER A 114 -2.38 3.23 12.09
CA SER A 114 -2.43 4.69 11.98
C SER A 114 -2.02 5.42 13.27
N ALA A 115 -2.29 4.84 14.44
CA ALA A 115 -1.84 5.42 15.71
C ALA A 115 -0.32 5.33 15.86
N VAL A 116 0.29 4.25 15.38
CA VAL A 116 1.75 4.12 15.30
C VAL A 116 2.32 5.17 14.36
N MET A 117 1.77 5.28 13.14
CA MET A 117 2.23 6.24 12.13
C MET A 117 2.21 7.69 12.66
N VAL A 118 1.15 8.09 13.34
CA VAL A 118 1.07 9.41 13.99
C VAL A 118 2.12 9.53 15.10
N GLY A 119 2.26 8.51 15.92
CA GLY A 119 3.17 8.51 17.06
C GLY A 119 4.66 8.55 16.71
N ILE A 120 5.06 8.04 15.54
CA ILE A 120 6.45 8.05 15.09
C ILE A 120 6.82 9.27 14.25
N ARG A 121 5.83 10.07 13.81
CA ARG A 121 6.02 11.21 12.93
C ARG A 121 7.20 12.09 13.32
N ASP A 122 7.19 12.62 14.52
CA ASP A 122 8.21 13.56 14.98
C ASP A 122 9.59 12.90 15.11
N THR A 123 9.65 11.63 15.49
CA THR A 123 10.90 10.87 15.54
C THR A 123 11.53 10.72 14.16
N VAL A 124 10.74 10.41 13.14
CA VAL A 124 11.19 10.29 11.75
C VAL A 124 11.66 11.64 11.19
N GLU A 125 10.88 12.69 11.39
CA GLU A 125 11.20 14.05 10.92
C GLU A 125 12.51 14.57 11.56
N GLN A 126 12.68 14.37 12.87
CA GLN A 126 13.91 14.78 13.59
C GLN A 126 15.14 13.98 13.16
N ALA A 127 14.98 12.68 12.92
CA ALA A 127 16.06 11.82 12.45
C ALA A 127 16.51 12.15 11.03
N ARG A 128 15.68 12.80 10.22
CA ARG A 128 15.91 13.10 8.80
C ARG A 128 16.22 11.86 7.97
N VAL A 129 15.55 10.75 8.29
CA VAL A 129 15.62 9.48 7.56
C VAL A 129 14.27 9.27 6.89
N PRO A 130 14.20 9.07 5.54
CA PRO A 130 12.93 8.91 4.86
C PRO A 130 12.19 7.64 5.31
N LEU A 131 10.91 7.79 5.60
CA LEU A 131 9.97 6.69 5.82
C LEU A 131 9.03 6.61 4.62
N ILE A 132 8.98 5.45 3.97
CA ILE A 132 8.02 5.15 2.91
C ILE A 132 6.89 4.31 3.51
N GLY A 133 5.80 4.98 3.95
CA GLY A 133 4.63 4.31 4.50
C GLY A 133 3.88 3.53 3.42
N SER A 134 3.80 2.21 3.56
CA SER A 134 3.15 1.32 2.59
C SER A 134 1.72 0.92 2.99
N ASN A 135 1.22 1.33 4.16
CA ASN A 135 -0.18 1.14 4.54
C ASN A 135 -0.76 2.34 5.29
N ALA A 136 -0.39 2.57 6.56
CA ALA A 136 -1.00 3.61 7.37
C ALA A 136 -0.78 5.00 6.77
N SER A 137 -1.87 5.71 6.50
CA SER A 137 -1.81 7.05 5.90
C SER A 137 -2.93 7.96 6.40
N PRO A 138 -2.97 8.27 7.71
CA PRO A 138 -3.96 9.21 8.24
C PRO A 138 -3.78 10.60 7.61
N SER A 139 -4.88 11.30 7.38
CA SER A 139 -4.88 12.62 6.75
C SER A 139 -4.19 13.70 7.59
N SER A 140 -4.00 13.45 8.89
CA SER A 140 -3.23 14.33 9.79
C SER A 140 -1.73 14.39 9.49
N LEU A 141 -1.19 13.51 8.63
CA LEU A 141 0.20 13.55 8.16
C LEU A 141 0.37 14.57 7.02
N GLN A 142 -0.13 15.76 7.20
CA GLN A 142 0.16 16.89 6.32
C GLN A 142 1.43 17.60 6.79
N SER A 143 2.11 18.29 5.87
CA SER A 143 3.31 19.07 6.17
C SER A 143 4.48 18.24 6.74
N VAL A 144 4.66 17.02 6.25
CA VAL A 144 5.79 16.14 6.56
C VAL A 144 6.84 16.24 5.45
N PHE A 145 8.15 16.16 5.81
CA PHE A 145 9.26 16.25 4.88
C PHE A 145 9.94 14.91 4.61
N TYR A 146 9.92 14.02 5.60
CA TYR A 146 10.61 12.72 5.53
C TYR A 146 9.64 11.54 5.48
N ILE A 147 8.32 11.77 5.46
CA ILE A 147 7.32 10.71 5.33
C ILE A 147 6.67 10.75 3.95
N TRP A 148 6.92 9.72 3.16
CA TRP A 148 6.34 9.43 1.87
C TRP A 148 5.35 8.28 2.01
N ARG A 149 4.38 8.18 1.13
CA ARG A 149 3.38 7.11 1.18
C ARG A 149 3.20 6.51 -0.21
N THR A 150 3.33 5.20 -0.31
CA THR A 150 3.01 4.43 -1.52
C THR A 150 1.64 3.78 -1.44
N SER A 151 0.94 3.91 -0.34
CA SER A 151 -0.39 3.35 -0.13
C SER A 151 -1.51 4.26 -0.70
N TYR A 152 -1.99 5.19 0.09
CA TYR A 152 -3.16 6.05 -0.18
C TYR A 152 -3.23 7.14 0.90
N VAL A 153 -4.27 8.01 0.85
CA VAL A 153 -4.74 8.77 2.01
C VAL A 153 -6.07 8.17 2.47
N LEU A 154 -6.28 8.05 3.78
CA LEU A 154 -7.42 7.27 4.33
C LEU A 154 -8.81 7.79 3.93
N ASP A 155 -8.95 9.07 3.62
CA ASP A 155 -10.23 9.63 3.16
C ASP A 155 -10.57 9.26 1.71
N GLU A 156 -9.59 8.87 0.89
CA GLU A 156 -9.75 8.62 -0.55
C GLU A 156 -10.71 7.47 -0.84
N ALA A 157 -10.64 6.36 -0.10
CA ALA A 157 -11.58 5.25 -0.27
C ALA A 157 -13.02 5.67 0.03
N GLY A 158 -13.20 6.49 1.08
CA GLY A 158 -14.47 7.10 1.40
C GLY A 158 -14.97 8.01 0.28
N ARG A 159 -14.10 8.86 -0.28
CA ARG A 159 -14.43 9.76 -1.41
C ARG A 159 -14.86 8.98 -2.65
N ALA A 160 -14.10 7.95 -3.03
CA ALA A 160 -14.41 7.12 -4.18
C ALA A 160 -15.79 6.46 -4.06
N LEU A 161 -16.10 5.84 -2.89
CA LEU A 161 -17.39 5.21 -2.64
C LEU A 161 -18.51 6.23 -2.44
N GLY A 162 -18.25 7.37 -1.82
CA GLY A 162 -19.24 8.40 -1.59
C GLY A 162 -19.85 8.90 -2.89
N ARG A 163 -19.02 9.23 -3.87
CA ARG A 163 -19.46 9.64 -5.21
C ARG A 163 -20.25 8.52 -5.90
N TYR A 164 -19.73 7.30 -5.92
CA TYR A 164 -20.39 6.16 -6.56
C TYR A 164 -21.76 5.89 -5.94
N LEU A 165 -21.84 5.78 -4.63
CA LEU A 165 -23.08 5.42 -3.94
C LEU A 165 -24.14 6.53 -3.97
N ARG A 166 -23.74 7.80 -4.02
CA ARG A 166 -24.67 8.91 -4.23
C ARG A 166 -25.50 8.72 -5.48
N ASP A 167 -24.84 8.25 -6.56
CA ASP A 167 -25.44 8.15 -7.89
C ASP A 167 -26.17 6.79 -8.10
N GLN A 168 -25.77 5.74 -7.36
CA GLN A 168 -26.32 4.38 -7.50
C GLN A 168 -27.48 4.08 -6.55
N LEU A 169 -27.49 4.67 -5.36
CA LEU A 169 -28.52 4.36 -4.38
C LEU A 169 -29.81 5.17 -4.61
N PRO A 170 -31.00 4.54 -4.42
CA PRO A 170 -32.26 5.22 -4.58
C PRO A 170 -32.39 6.40 -3.60
N THR A 171 -33.14 7.44 -4.01
CA THR A 171 -33.31 8.67 -3.22
C THR A 171 -34.01 8.48 -1.88
N ASN A 172 -34.80 7.43 -1.75
CA ASN A 172 -35.46 7.00 -0.51
C ASN A 172 -34.65 5.96 0.30
N GLY A 173 -33.43 5.62 -0.16
CA GLY A 173 -32.56 4.72 0.56
C GLY A 173 -32.04 5.30 1.86
N ARG A 174 -31.48 4.46 2.71
CA ARG A 174 -30.80 4.86 3.95
C ARG A 174 -29.54 4.02 4.10
N ILE A 175 -28.43 4.64 4.47
CA ILE A 175 -27.15 3.97 4.71
C ILE A 175 -26.85 4.03 6.21
N ALA A 176 -26.65 2.87 6.84
CA ALA A 176 -26.02 2.80 8.16
C ALA A 176 -24.50 2.88 8.01
N ILE A 177 -23.86 3.76 8.76
CA ILE A 177 -22.40 3.90 8.80
C ILE A 177 -21.89 3.30 10.09
N ILE A 178 -21.06 2.25 9.99
CA ILE A 178 -20.52 1.51 11.13
C ILE A 178 -19.00 1.46 11.04
N MET A 179 -18.32 1.98 12.05
CA MET A 179 -16.87 2.15 12.06
C MET A 179 -16.25 1.65 13.36
N PRO A 180 -15.04 1.09 13.37
CA PRO A 180 -14.30 0.91 14.60
C PRO A 180 -13.88 2.24 15.18
N GLU A 181 -13.82 2.35 16.50
CA GLU A 181 -13.27 3.53 17.17
C GLU A 181 -11.74 3.52 17.09
N ASN A 182 -11.19 4.17 16.07
CA ASN A 182 -9.75 4.28 15.84
C ASN A 182 -9.39 5.60 15.12
N VAL A 183 -8.08 5.85 14.97
CA VAL A 183 -7.55 7.09 14.37
C VAL A 183 -7.97 7.27 12.90
N GLY A 184 -8.17 6.19 12.15
CA GLY A 184 -8.45 6.24 10.71
C GLY A 184 -9.93 6.42 10.35
N SER A 185 -10.84 5.97 11.21
CA SER A 185 -12.29 5.97 10.93
C SER A 185 -12.86 7.35 10.64
N PRO A 186 -12.51 8.43 11.38
CA PRO A 186 -12.97 9.77 11.05
C PRO A 186 -12.58 10.25 9.66
N ASP A 187 -11.40 9.86 9.16
CA ASP A 187 -10.94 10.22 7.82
C ASP A 187 -11.82 9.56 6.75
N VAL A 188 -12.08 8.26 6.86
CA VAL A 188 -12.93 7.51 5.93
C VAL A 188 -14.35 8.08 5.89
N VAL A 189 -14.94 8.37 7.07
CA VAL A 189 -16.28 8.97 7.18
C VAL A 189 -16.32 10.37 6.54
N ARG A 190 -15.30 11.19 6.82
CA ARG A 190 -15.19 12.54 6.25
C ARG A 190 -15.17 12.49 4.72
N GLY A 191 -14.28 11.65 4.15
CA GLY A 191 -14.18 11.49 2.70
C GLY A 191 -15.49 10.99 2.09
N PHE A 192 -16.14 10.00 2.72
CA PHE A 192 -17.42 9.48 2.27
C PHE A 192 -18.51 10.58 2.26
N ARG A 193 -18.70 11.29 3.37
CA ARG A 193 -19.70 12.36 3.47
C ARG A 193 -19.42 13.53 2.54
N GLN A 194 -18.17 13.87 2.31
CA GLN A 194 -17.78 14.95 1.40
C GLN A 194 -18.30 14.72 -0.02
N GLU A 195 -18.14 13.51 -0.55
CA GLU A 195 -18.49 13.19 -1.92
C GLU A 195 -19.93 12.67 -2.07
N PHE A 196 -20.48 12.04 -1.04
CA PHE A 196 -21.90 11.64 -1.03
C PHE A 196 -22.83 12.85 -0.90
N GLY A 197 -22.39 13.89 -0.20
CA GLY A 197 -23.16 15.06 0.18
C GLY A 197 -23.43 15.10 1.67
N ALA A 198 -22.73 15.97 2.41
CA ALA A 198 -22.72 15.98 3.87
C ALA A 198 -24.12 16.10 4.51
N ASN A 199 -25.07 16.74 3.82
CA ASN A 199 -26.45 16.97 4.29
C ASN A 199 -27.47 16.02 3.61
N ASP A 200 -27.03 15.03 2.85
CA ASP A 200 -27.92 14.10 2.17
C ASP A 200 -28.74 13.29 3.20
N PRO A 201 -30.09 13.25 3.06
CA PRO A 201 -30.96 12.57 4.02
C PRO A 201 -30.66 11.06 4.14
N ARG A 202 -30.06 10.44 3.14
CA ARG A 202 -29.75 9.01 3.12
C ARG A 202 -28.62 8.64 4.09
N ILE A 203 -27.74 9.60 4.49
CA ILE A 203 -26.58 9.42 5.37
C ILE A 203 -26.60 10.33 6.60
N ARG A 204 -27.75 10.92 6.94
CA ARG A 204 -27.88 11.85 8.08
C ARG A 204 -27.74 11.19 9.46
N ASP A 205 -27.90 9.89 9.53
CA ASP A 205 -27.81 9.18 10.80
C ASP A 205 -26.41 9.27 11.40
N GLU A 206 -26.35 9.21 12.72
CA GLU A 206 -25.06 9.18 13.42
C GLU A 206 -24.27 7.94 13.03
N VAL A 207 -22.96 8.11 12.96
CA VAL A 207 -22.01 6.99 12.81
C VAL A 207 -22.07 6.13 14.06
N THR A 208 -22.27 4.84 13.88
CA THR A 208 -22.13 3.88 14.97
C THR A 208 -20.66 3.49 15.09
N TYR A 209 -20.00 3.97 16.14
CA TYR A 209 -18.65 3.53 16.48
C TYR A 209 -18.70 2.29 17.33
N THR A 210 -17.89 1.29 16.97
CA THR A 210 -17.71 0.05 17.74
C THR A 210 -16.42 0.15 18.54
N ASN A 211 -16.39 -0.41 19.76
CA ASN A 211 -15.16 -0.44 20.55
C ASN A 211 -14.09 -1.26 19.82
N ALA A 212 -12.92 -0.66 19.57
CA ALA A 212 -11.76 -1.37 19.10
C ALA A 212 -11.21 -2.23 20.24
N THR A 213 -11.36 -3.56 20.14
CA THR A 213 -10.71 -4.45 21.10
C THR A 213 -9.42 -5.01 20.52
N SER A 214 -8.39 -5.07 21.35
CA SER A 214 -7.11 -5.70 21.02
C SER A 214 -7.21 -7.24 20.92
N ASN A 215 -8.37 -7.82 21.18
CA ASN A 215 -8.60 -9.26 21.15
C ASN A 215 -9.76 -9.62 20.20
N PRO A 216 -9.50 -9.64 18.88
CA PRO A 216 -10.53 -9.75 17.85
C PRO A 216 -11.37 -11.04 17.96
N GLY A 217 -10.81 -12.17 18.39
CA GLY A 217 -11.55 -13.45 18.48
C GLY A 217 -12.56 -13.54 19.63
N LYS A 218 -12.75 -12.49 20.43
CA LYS A 218 -13.70 -12.44 21.55
C LYS A 218 -14.62 -11.22 21.51
N THR A 219 -14.54 -10.42 20.45
CA THR A 219 -15.32 -9.18 20.37
C THR A 219 -16.72 -9.47 19.85
N THR A 220 -17.73 -8.98 20.57
CA THR A 220 -19.09 -8.96 20.08
C THR A 220 -19.46 -7.56 19.57
N TYR A 221 -19.92 -7.49 18.33
CA TYR A 221 -20.45 -6.30 17.67
C TYR A 221 -21.98 -6.27 17.66
N SER A 222 -22.62 -7.27 18.28
CA SER A 222 -24.07 -7.52 18.14
C SER A 222 -24.93 -6.33 18.60
N SER A 223 -24.57 -5.63 19.69
CA SER A 223 -25.27 -4.46 20.17
C SER A 223 -25.14 -3.26 19.22
N ASP A 224 -23.92 -3.00 18.73
CA ASP A 224 -23.65 -1.88 17.82
C ASP A 224 -24.31 -2.09 16.46
N ILE A 225 -24.26 -3.32 15.95
CA ILE A 225 -24.98 -3.73 14.73
C ILE A 225 -26.49 -3.53 14.91
N THR A 226 -27.08 -3.97 16.04
CA THR A 226 -28.51 -3.80 16.30
C THR A 226 -28.89 -2.31 16.36
N LYS A 227 -28.08 -1.49 17.02
CA LYS A 227 -28.25 -0.02 17.07
C LYS A 227 -28.22 0.61 15.66
N ALA A 228 -27.22 0.24 14.85
CA ALA A 228 -27.07 0.77 13.50
C ALA A 228 -28.22 0.36 12.55
N LEU A 229 -28.76 -0.86 12.74
CA LEU A 229 -29.84 -1.38 11.92
C LEU A 229 -31.25 -0.96 12.39
N ALA A 230 -31.38 -0.31 13.54
CA ALA A 230 -32.67 0.04 14.14
C ALA A 230 -33.58 0.91 13.24
N LYS A 231 -33.00 1.64 12.30
CA LYS A 231 -33.73 2.50 11.34
C LYS A 231 -33.97 1.85 9.98
N ASN A 232 -33.82 0.52 9.89
CA ASN A 232 -34.02 -0.27 8.69
C ASN A 232 -33.25 0.25 7.46
N PRO A 233 -31.91 0.35 7.53
CA PRO A 233 -31.10 0.85 6.41
C PRO A 233 -31.22 -0.10 5.22
N THR A 234 -31.15 0.47 4.01
CA THR A 234 -31.13 -0.29 2.75
C THR A 234 -29.71 -0.74 2.37
N ALA A 235 -28.69 -0.16 2.99
CA ALA A 235 -27.29 -0.50 2.79
C ALA A 235 -26.46 -0.22 4.05
N VAL A 236 -25.31 -0.87 4.15
CA VAL A 236 -24.31 -0.61 5.20
C VAL A 236 -23.01 -0.13 4.55
N PHE A 237 -22.45 0.98 5.05
CA PHE A 237 -21.09 1.41 4.81
C PHE A 237 -20.25 1.20 6.06
N CYS A 238 -19.16 0.45 5.95
CA CYS A 238 -18.32 0.13 7.09
C CYS A 238 -16.82 0.16 6.76
N PHE A 239 -15.97 0.21 7.80
CA PHE A 239 -14.52 0.17 7.66
C PHE A 239 -13.92 -0.74 8.73
N PHE A 240 -13.46 -1.91 8.33
CA PHE A 240 -12.75 -2.87 9.18
C PHE A 240 -11.64 -3.52 8.39
N ALA A 241 -10.60 -4.02 9.07
CA ALA A 241 -9.47 -4.72 8.48
C ALA A 241 -8.97 -5.83 9.42
N GLY A 242 -8.18 -6.75 8.89
CA GLY A 242 -7.59 -7.84 9.65
C GLY A 242 -8.64 -8.74 10.34
N ALA A 243 -8.29 -9.31 11.49
CA ALA A 243 -9.17 -10.25 12.19
C ALA A 243 -10.52 -9.62 12.63
N ALA A 244 -10.53 -8.33 12.95
CA ALA A 244 -11.77 -7.62 13.33
C ALA A 244 -12.79 -7.58 12.18
N ALA A 245 -12.33 -7.48 10.92
CA ALA A 245 -13.22 -7.51 9.76
C ALA A 245 -13.96 -8.83 9.62
N VAL A 246 -13.29 -9.95 9.89
CA VAL A 246 -13.90 -11.29 9.84
C VAL A 246 -15.03 -11.42 10.87
N GLU A 247 -14.75 -11.05 12.12
CA GLU A 247 -15.73 -11.16 13.20
C GLU A 247 -16.92 -10.21 12.98
N PHE A 248 -16.65 -8.97 12.56
CA PHE A 248 -17.70 -7.99 12.30
C PHE A 248 -18.64 -8.44 11.17
N ILE A 249 -18.12 -8.87 10.03
CA ILE A 249 -18.94 -9.26 8.87
C ILE A 249 -19.77 -10.52 9.16
N LYS A 250 -19.21 -11.52 9.84
CA LYS A 250 -19.99 -12.69 10.24
C LYS A 250 -21.21 -12.29 11.07
N GLN A 251 -21.01 -11.46 12.10
CA GLN A 251 -22.10 -10.99 12.97
C GLN A 251 -23.07 -10.05 12.23
N LEU A 252 -22.59 -9.23 11.29
CA LEU A 252 -23.45 -8.37 10.49
C LEU A 252 -24.35 -9.19 9.57
N ARG A 253 -23.84 -10.23 8.91
CA ARG A 253 -24.59 -11.10 8.00
C ARG A 253 -25.69 -11.91 8.71
N GLU A 254 -25.57 -12.18 10.00
CA GLU A 254 -26.63 -12.79 10.80
C GLU A 254 -27.89 -11.90 10.90
N LYS A 255 -27.73 -10.58 10.76
CA LYS A 255 -28.80 -9.59 10.96
C LYS A 255 -29.13 -8.76 9.72
N PHE A 256 -28.25 -8.77 8.71
CA PHE A 256 -28.38 -7.91 7.53
C PHE A 256 -27.97 -8.64 6.26
N ALA A 257 -28.96 -8.92 5.40
CA ALA A 257 -28.75 -9.55 4.09
C ALA A 257 -28.52 -8.53 2.94
N GLY A 258 -28.68 -7.23 3.21
CA GLY A 258 -28.57 -6.19 2.21
C GLY A 258 -27.13 -5.90 1.74
N PRO A 259 -26.96 -4.92 0.83
CA PRO A 259 -25.67 -4.52 0.28
C PRO A 259 -24.72 -3.95 1.35
N ILE A 260 -23.45 -4.38 1.29
CA ILE A 260 -22.36 -3.89 2.15
C ILE A 260 -21.31 -3.24 1.27
N TYR A 261 -20.91 -2.03 1.63
CA TYR A 261 -19.91 -1.22 0.97
C TYR A 261 -18.80 -0.87 1.96
N ALA A 262 -17.55 -0.93 1.50
CA ALA A 262 -16.40 -0.65 2.38
C ALA A 262 -15.16 -0.22 1.59
N PRO A 263 -14.17 0.45 2.22
CA PRO A 263 -12.80 0.39 1.76
C PRO A 263 -12.34 -1.06 1.61
N GLY A 264 -11.51 -1.33 0.58
CA GLY A 264 -11.16 -2.69 0.17
C GLY A 264 -10.50 -3.57 1.23
N PHE A 265 -9.97 -2.98 2.29
CA PHE A 265 -9.35 -3.69 3.42
C PHE A 265 -10.26 -4.75 4.06
N LEU A 266 -11.58 -4.56 3.91
CA LEU A 266 -12.60 -5.48 4.41
C LEU A 266 -12.55 -6.88 3.77
N THR A 267 -11.96 -6.97 2.56
CA THR A 267 -11.96 -8.20 1.76
C THR A 267 -10.56 -8.56 1.24
N GLU A 268 -9.48 -8.07 1.87
CA GLU A 268 -8.11 -8.38 1.46
C GLU A 268 -7.55 -9.64 2.15
N GLY A 269 -6.85 -10.45 1.35
CA GLY A 269 -6.04 -11.58 1.81
C GLY A 269 -6.79 -12.55 2.71
N THR A 270 -6.23 -12.85 3.86
CA THR A 270 -6.78 -13.80 4.83
C THR A 270 -8.17 -13.43 5.36
N VAL A 271 -8.56 -12.14 5.28
CA VAL A 271 -9.93 -11.73 5.65
C VAL A 271 -10.93 -12.37 4.70
N LEU A 272 -10.70 -12.24 3.39
CA LEU A 272 -11.57 -12.83 2.37
C LEU A 272 -11.66 -14.38 2.52
N GLU A 273 -10.51 -15.03 2.70
CA GLU A 273 -10.42 -16.47 2.89
C GLU A 273 -11.24 -16.95 4.11
N ASN A 274 -11.21 -16.20 5.21
CA ASN A 274 -11.92 -16.54 6.44
C ASN A 274 -13.41 -16.16 6.42
N LEU A 275 -13.80 -15.17 5.63
CA LEU A 275 -15.20 -14.79 5.45
C LEU A 275 -15.99 -15.80 4.62
N LYS A 276 -15.36 -16.42 3.63
CA LYS A 276 -16.02 -17.36 2.72
C LYS A 276 -17.30 -16.74 2.13
N ASP A 277 -18.42 -17.46 2.16
CA ASP A 277 -19.71 -17.03 1.61
C ASP A 277 -20.28 -15.75 2.26
N ASN A 278 -19.85 -15.40 3.48
CA ASN A 278 -20.27 -14.15 4.12
C ASN A 278 -19.75 -12.91 3.38
N ALA A 279 -18.70 -13.06 2.56
CA ALA A 279 -18.16 -11.95 1.76
C ALA A 279 -18.89 -11.74 0.43
N LEU A 280 -19.70 -12.72 -0.04
CA LEU A 280 -20.34 -12.68 -1.35
C LEU A 280 -21.14 -11.39 -1.55
N GLY A 281 -20.91 -10.71 -2.68
CA GLY A 281 -21.58 -9.48 -3.06
C GLY A 281 -21.16 -8.23 -2.27
N ILE A 282 -20.14 -8.31 -1.39
CA ILE A 282 -19.57 -7.11 -0.78
C ILE A 282 -18.85 -6.31 -1.87
N GLN A 283 -19.18 -5.02 -1.98
CA GLN A 283 -18.53 -4.11 -2.89
C GLN A 283 -17.54 -3.21 -2.14
N THR A 284 -16.36 -3.06 -2.72
CA THR A 284 -15.27 -2.31 -2.09
C THR A 284 -14.60 -1.34 -3.05
N ALA A 285 -14.13 -0.19 -2.52
CA ALA A 285 -13.21 0.67 -3.25
C ALA A 285 -11.78 0.47 -2.77
N LEU A 286 -10.87 0.28 -3.71
CA LEU A 286 -9.45 0.17 -3.43
C LEU A 286 -8.62 0.68 -4.62
N ASN A 287 -7.38 1.05 -4.34
CA ASN A 287 -6.40 1.51 -5.35
C ASN A 287 -5.71 0.38 -6.11
N TYR A 288 -6.06 -0.88 -5.81
CA TYR A 288 -5.49 -2.08 -6.43
C TYR A 288 -6.51 -3.22 -6.52
N SER A 289 -6.39 -4.01 -7.58
CA SER A 289 -7.04 -5.32 -7.71
C SER A 289 -6.08 -6.29 -8.38
N ALA A 290 -6.02 -7.53 -7.88
CA ALA A 290 -5.08 -8.53 -8.38
C ALA A 290 -5.37 -9.00 -9.82
N ASP A 291 -6.54 -8.68 -10.36
CA ASP A 291 -6.98 -8.95 -11.73
C ASP A 291 -6.81 -7.73 -12.68
N LEU A 292 -6.14 -6.66 -12.25
CA LEU A 292 -5.81 -5.53 -13.12
C LEU A 292 -5.02 -5.98 -14.35
N ASN A 293 -5.53 -5.61 -15.51
CA ASN A 293 -4.96 -6.03 -16.80
C ASN A 293 -3.89 -5.03 -17.30
N ASN A 294 -2.74 -5.00 -16.64
CA ASN A 294 -1.54 -4.31 -17.12
C ASN A 294 -0.31 -5.22 -16.99
N THR A 295 0.79 -4.86 -17.68
CA THR A 295 1.99 -5.71 -17.74
C THR A 295 2.66 -5.84 -16.38
N SER A 296 2.79 -4.74 -15.63
CA SER A 296 3.44 -4.71 -14.32
C SER A 296 2.68 -5.58 -13.30
N ASN A 297 1.33 -5.55 -13.34
CA ASN A 297 0.53 -6.42 -12.49
C ASN A 297 0.66 -7.91 -12.87
N ARG A 298 0.69 -8.24 -14.16
CA ARG A 298 0.87 -9.64 -14.58
C ARG A 298 2.19 -10.22 -14.07
N VAL A 299 3.28 -9.45 -14.14
CA VAL A 299 4.59 -9.86 -13.63
C VAL A 299 4.54 -10.02 -12.11
N PHE A 300 4.08 -8.99 -11.40
CA PHE A 300 3.98 -8.98 -9.94
C PHE A 300 3.08 -10.10 -9.42
N ALA A 301 1.84 -10.18 -9.89
CA ALA A 301 0.87 -11.15 -9.38
C ALA A 301 1.27 -12.59 -9.70
N SER A 302 1.87 -12.85 -10.86
CA SER A 302 2.39 -14.18 -11.22
C SER A 302 3.55 -14.59 -10.31
N ALA A 303 4.53 -13.70 -10.10
CA ALA A 303 5.67 -13.96 -9.24
C ALA A 303 5.24 -14.14 -7.77
N TYR A 304 4.30 -13.31 -7.29
CA TYR A 304 3.78 -13.39 -5.93
C TYR A 304 3.06 -14.72 -5.68
N ARG A 305 2.13 -15.11 -6.59
CA ARG A 305 1.42 -16.40 -6.50
C ARG A 305 2.39 -17.58 -6.57
N LYS A 306 3.39 -17.53 -7.45
CA LYS A 306 4.41 -18.58 -7.56
C LYS A 306 5.18 -18.77 -6.26
N LYS A 307 5.55 -17.69 -5.58
CA LYS A 307 6.38 -17.74 -4.37
C LYS A 307 5.56 -18.04 -3.12
N TYR A 308 4.45 -17.35 -2.93
CA TYR A 308 3.69 -17.37 -1.67
C TYR A 308 2.42 -18.22 -1.72
N GLN A 309 2.02 -18.72 -2.91
CA GLN A 309 0.83 -19.59 -3.14
C GLN A 309 -0.50 -18.94 -2.77
N VAL A 310 -0.55 -17.60 -2.69
CA VAL A 310 -1.75 -16.79 -2.43
C VAL A 310 -1.86 -15.63 -3.42
N THR A 311 -3.03 -15.06 -3.54
CA THR A 311 -3.26 -13.86 -4.36
C THR A 311 -2.64 -12.63 -3.66
N PRO A 312 -1.91 -11.75 -4.38
CA PRO A 312 -1.35 -10.55 -3.78
C PRO A 312 -2.45 -9.57 -3.34
N THR A 313 -2.19 -8.90 -2.25
CA THR A 313 -3.04 -7.87 -1.66
C THR A 313 -2.58 -6.46 -2.01
N THR A 314 -3.41 -5.45 -1.71
CA THR A 314 -3.00 -4.05 -1.78
C THR A 314 -1.79 -3.76 -0.87
N TYR A 315 -1.67 -4.46 0.25
CA TYR A 315 -0.56 -4.31 1.20
C TYR A 315 0.77 -4.76 0.59
N ALA A 316 0.76 -5.93 -0.04
CA ALA A 316 1.91 -6.46 -0.76
C ALA A 316 2.30 -5.55 -1.94
N MET A 317 1.31 -5.08 -2.71
CA MET A 317 1.53 -4.20 -3.85
C MET A 317 2.14 -2.87 -3.42
N ALA A 318 1.60 -2.21 -2.39
CA ALA A 318 2.10 -0.92 -1.93
C ALA A 318 3.51 -1.02 -1.33
N SER A 319 3.87 -2.16 -0.74
CA SER A 319 5.20 -2.43 -0.23
C SER A 319 6.20 -2.78 -1.34
N TYR A 320 5.75 -3.47 -2.39
CA TYR A 320 6.51 -3.65 -3.62
C TYR A 320 6.85 -2.30 -4.27
N ASP A 321 5.87 -1.39 -4.35
CA ASP A 321 6.09 -0.02 -4.82
C ASP A 321 7.03 0.77 -3.90
N ALA A 322 7.00 0.54 -2.57
CA ALA A 322 7.94 1.18 -1.66
C ALA A 322 9.40 0.77 -1.95
N ALA A 323 9.63 -0.51 -2.26
CA ALA A 323 10.94 -0.96 -2.71
C ALA A 323 11.32 -0.35 -4.06
N GLN A 324 10.38 -0.27 -5.01
CA GLN A 324 10.61 0.30 -6.33
C GLN A 324 10.99 1.78 -6.27
N VAL A 325 10.28 2.59 -5.47
CA VAL A 325 10.62 4.02 -5.33
C VAL A 325 11.94 4.23 -4.60
N LEU A 326 12.29 3.36 -3.64
CA LEU A 326 13.60 3.37 -3.00
C LEU A 326 14.71 3.00 -3.99
N ASP A 327 14.50 1.97 -4.83
CA ASP A 327 15.44 1.58 -5.88
C ASP A 327 15.77 2.76 -6.79
N GLN A 328 14.74 3.41 -7.35
CA GLN A 328 14.90 4.57 -8.23
C GLN A 328 15.55 5.75 -7.50
N ALA A 329 15.13 6.04 -6.25
CA ALA A 329 15.69 7.15 -5.50
C ALA A 329 17.18 6.94 -5.16
N ILE A 330 17.56 5.73 -4.74
CA ILE A 330 18.94 5.39 -4.44
C ILE A 330 19.80 5.47 -5.72
N GLN A 331 19.29 4.96 -6.84
CA GLN A 331 19.98 5.05 -8.13
C GLN A 331 20.26 6.50 -8.53
N LEU A 332 19.32 7.43 -8.28
CA LEU A 332 19.48 8.86 -8.59
C LEU A 332 20.52 9.55 -7.71
N THR A 333 20.92 9.00 -6.56
CA THR A 333 21.93 9.64 -5.71
C THR A 333 23.33 9.49 -6.26
N GLY A 334 23.62 8.41 -6.99
CA GLY A 334 24.96 8.04 -7.43
C GLY A 334 25.89 7.73 -6.24
N GLY A 335 26.88 6.88 -6.41
CA GLY A 335 27.88 6.60 -5.38
C GLY A 335 27.29 6.14 -4.04
N LYS A 336 27.78 6.66 -2.91
CA LYS A 336 27.32 6.30 -1.56
C LYS A 336 26.11 7.15 -1.14
N PRO A 337 24.90 6.58 -1.03
CA PRO A 337 23.70 7.34 -0.69
C PRO A 337 23.67 7.74 0.80
N SER A 338 23.11 8.92 1.07
CA SER A 338 22.74 9.33 2.44
C SER A 338 21.21 9.44 2.56
N PRO A 339 20.64 9.36 3.77
CA PRO A 339 19.19 9.49 3.97
C PRO A 339 18.60 10.77 3.36
N GLN A 340 19.30 11.90 3.50
CA GLN A 340 18.86 13.19 2.99
C GLN A 340 18.88 13.23 1.45
N GLN A 341 19.91 12.63 0.82
CA GLN A 341 19.97 12.52 -0.65
C GLN A 341 18.84 11.64 -1.19
N VAL A 342 18.57 10.50 -0.55
CA VAL A 342 17.44 9.62 -0.91
C VAL A 342 16.11 10.37 -0.76
N ASN A 343 15.91 11.10 0.34
CA ASN A 343 14.69 11.88 0.55
C ASN A 343 14.49 12.95 -0.55
N LEU A 344 15.54 13.62 -0.97
CA LEU A 344 15.49 14.61 -2.07
C LEU A 344 15.23 13.92 -3.43
N ALA A 345 15.82 12.74 -3.65
CA ALA A 345 15.65 11.98 -4.87
C ALA A 345 14.22 11.44 -5.04
N LEU A 346 13.55 11.03 -3.94
CA LEU A 346 12.14 10.62 -3.96
C LEU A 346 11.23 11.68 -4.61
N GLY A 347 11.51 12.98 -4.41
CA GLY A 347 10.76 14.06 -5.05
C GLY A 347 11.05 14.25 -6.55
N LYS A 348 11.98 13.50 -7.13
CA LYS A 348 12.40 13.61 -8.54
C LYS A 348 12.10 12.37 -9.38
N ILE A 349 11.50 11.32 -8.78
CA ILE A 349 11.27 10.03 -9.45
C ILE A 349 10.34 10.17 -10.67
N GLY A 350 9.35 11.07 -10.63
CA GLY A 350 8.35 11.20 -11.70
C GLY A 350 7.30 10.10 -11.66
N GLN A 351 6.89 9.62 -12.83
CA GLN A 351 5.88 8.55 -12.97
C GLN A 351 6.47 7.18 -12.64
N ILE A 352 5.69 6.38 -11.94
CA ILE A 352 6.02 5.04 -11.49
C ILE A 352 5.11 4.04 -12.20
N ASP A 353 5.71 3.09 -12.91
CA ASP A 353 4.98 1.96 -13.51
C ASP A 353 4.83 0.86 -12.45
N SER A 354 3.62 0.62 -12.02
CA SER A 354 3.29 -0.19 -10.86
C SER A 354 2.22 -1.24 -11.19
N PRO A 355 2.11 -2.31 -10.38
CA PRO A 355 1.01 -3.26 -10.52
C PRO A 355 -0.38 -2.62 -10.45
N ARG A 356 -0.56 -1.52 -9.72
CA ARG A 356 -1.83 -0.77 -9.68
C ARG A 356 -2.09 0.11 -10.92
N GLY A 357 -1.15 0.18 -11.85
CA GLY A 357 -1.10 1.13 -12.96
C GLY A 357 -0.12 2.26 -12.70
N ILE A 358 -0.01 3.19 -13.64
CA ILE A 358 0.89 4.34 -13.54
C ILE A 358 0.37 5.29 -12.45
N TRP A 359 1.27 5.72 -11.58
CA TRP A 359 1.01 6.71 -10.56
C TRP A 359 2.25 7.61 -10.34
N GLN A 360 2.10 8.68 -9.58
CA GLN A 360 3.21 9.56 -9.19
C GLN A 360 2.95 10.17 -7.82
N PHE A 361 4.00 10.64 -7.16
CA PHE A 361 3.82 11.42 -5.94
C PHE A 361 3.24 12.80 -6.26
N ASN A 362 2.30 13.23 -5.44
CA ASN A 362 1.82 14.60 -5.40
C ASN A 362 2.66 15.46 -4.42
N GLN A 363 2.33 16.75 -4.31
CA GLN A 363 3.03 17.67 -3.41
C GLN A 363 2.97 17.22 -1.92
N PRO A 364 1.86 16.68 -1.37
CA PRO A 364 1.81 16.12 -0.03
C PRO A 364 2.57 14.79 0.16
N ARG A 365 3.30 14.30 -0.84
CA ARG A 365 4.06 13.03 -0.83
C ARG A 365 3.17 11.79 -0.67
N THR A 366 2.00 11.85 -1.31
CA THR A 366 1.05 10.74 -1.43
C THR A 366 0.84 10.40 -2.89
N PRO A 367 0.34 9.20 -3.22
CA PRO A 367 0.13 8.82 -4.61
C PRO A 367 -1.02 9.60 -5.24
N GLN A 368 -0.81 10.11 -6.45
CA GLN A 368 -1.90 10.43 -7.36
C GLN A 368 -2.21 9.16 -8.17
N GLN A 369 -3.33 8.54 -7.94
CA GLN A 369 -3.61 7.17 -8.37
C GLN A 369 -5.09 6.92 -8.67
N LYS A 370 -5.35 5.82 -9.40
CA LYS A 370 -6.70 5.34 -9.67
C LYS A 370 -7.29 4.59 -8.48
N TRP A 371 -8.60 4.71 -8.34
CA TRP A 371 -9.43 3.94 -7.41
C TRP A 371 -10.43 3.11 -8.17
N TYR A 372 -10.61 1.87 -7.75
CA TYR A 372 -11.40 0.85 -8.44
C TYR A 372 -12.53 0.35 -7.55
N LEU A 373 -13.70 0.12 -8.17
CA LEU A 373 -14.77 -0.68 -7.56
C LEU A 373 -14.47 -2.15 -7.78
N ARG A 374 -14.55 -2.92 -6.72
CA ARG A 374 -14.43 -4.37 -6.76
C ARG A 374 -15.65 -4.99 -6.06
N GLU A 375 -16.01 -6.18 -6.49
CA GLU A 375 -17.06 -6.97 -5.86
C GLU A 375 -16.52 -8.37 -5.53
N VAL A 376 -16.89 -8.89 -4.38
CA VAL A 376 -16.56 -10.28 -4.04
C VAL A 376 -17.50 -11.22 -4.78
N GLN A 377 -16.92 -12.05 -5.64
CA GLN A 377 -17.62 -13.06 -6.43
C GLN A 377 -17.02 -14.44 -6.19
N ARG A 378 -17.79 -15.48 -6.52
CA ARG A 378 -17.29 -16.84 -6.48
C ARG A 378 -16.46 -17.14 -7.74
N ASP A 379 -15.22 -17.57 -7.53
CA ASP A 379 -14.31 -18.04 -8.57
C ASP A 379 -13.96 -19.51 -8.30
N GLY A 380 -14.71 -20.41 -8.94
CA GLY A 380 -14.64 -21.82 -8.65
C GLY A 380 -15.02 -22.13 -7.21
N GLN A 381 -14.05 -22.59 -6.41
CA GLN A 381 -14.25 -22.94 -5.00
C GLN A 381 -13.80 -21.84 -4.03
N VAL A 382 -13.25 -20.74 -4.53
CA VAL A 382 -12.77 -19.64 -3.70
C VAL A 382 -13.58 -18.37 -3.93
N MET A 383 -13.47 -17.41 -3.01
CA MET A 383 -13.97 -16.06 -3.19
C MET A 383 -12.86 -15.18 -3.73
N SER A 384 -13.18 -14.32 -4.69
CA SER A 384 -12.24 -13.38 -5.30
C SER A 384 -12.80 -11.96 -5.35
N ASN A 385 -11.96 -10.96 -5.11
CA ASN A 385 -12.28 -9.59 -5.44
C ASN A 385 -12.17 -9.42 -6.96
N VAL A 386 -13.29 -9.18 -7.62
CA VAL A 386 -13.37 -8.98 -9.07
C VAL A 386 -13.47 -7.48 -9.35
N LEU A 387 -12.62 -7.00 -10.24
CA LEU A 387 -12.65 -5.63 -10.72
C LEU A 387 -13.95 -5.36 -11.50
N ILE A 388 -14.70 -4.35 -11.08
CA ILE A 388 -15.94 -3.95 -11.75
C ILE A 388 -15.68 -2.76 -12.67
N ASN A 389 -15.15 -1.65 -12.13
CA ASN A 389 -14.82 -0.47 -12.93
C ASN A 389 -13.84 0.46 -12.18
N GLU A 390 -13.33 1.46 -12.88
CA GLU A 390 -12.61 2.59 -12.29
C GLU A 390 -13.62 3.59 -11.72
N LEU A 391 -13.39 4.05 -10.48
CA LEU A 391 -14.24 5.01 -9.79
C LEU A 391 -13.76 6.45 -9.95
N ALA A 392 -12.47 6.68 -9.72
CA ALA A 392 -11.87 8.01 -9.71
C ALA A 392 -10.34 7.93 -9.81
N THR A 393 -9.71 9.05 -10.16
CA THR A 393 -8.30 9.32 -9.88
C THR A 393 -8.25 10.32 -8.73
N LEU A 394 -7.58 9.96 -7.63
CA LEU A 394 -7.45 10.78 -6.43
C LEU A 394 -5.96 10.94 -6.06
N GLY A 395 -5.68 11.88 -5.16
CA GLY A 395 -4.34 12.20 -4.69
C GLY A 395 -4.08 13.70 -4.58
#